data_37d5c0083f4f6d7036fa9f0367eeb112
#
_entry.id   37d5c0083f4f6d7036fa9f0367eeb112
#
_cell.length_a   1.000
_cell.length_b   1.000
_cell.length_c   1.000
_cell.angle_alpha   90.00
_cell.angle_beta   90.00
_cell.angle_gamma   90.00
#
_symmetry.space_group_name_H-M   'P 1'
#
loop_
_entity.id
_entity.type
_entity.pdbx_description
1 polymer ?
#
loop_
_entity_poly.entity_id
_entity_poly.type
_entity_poly.pdbx_seq_one_letter_code
_entity_poly.pdbx_strand_id
1 'polypeptide(L)'
;MNILDQLAEYSRLRVAEDKKKISLEEMKNIAIQTKNEKLCDFAFEKVLKKDGLSFICECKKASPSKGLIEPDFRYLEIAREYENAGADCISVLTEPKWFLGLDEYLKEIAKTVSIPCIRKDFTVDEYQIYQAKTLGAAAVLLILSLIHISEPTRPEPIS
;
A
#
# COMPACT_ATOMS: atom_id res chain seq x y z
N MET A 1 2.39 15.60 19.89
CA MET A 1 2.29 14.95 18.56
C MET A 1 1.94 13.49 18.81
N ASN A 2 0.80 13.03 18.34
CA ASN A 2 0.41 11.63 18.48
C ASN A 2 1.21 10.73 17.53
N ILE A 3 1.11 9.41 17.68
CA ILE A 3 1.88 8.48 16.83
C ILE A 3 1.52 8.59 15.34
N LEU A 4 0.24 8.85 15.04
CA LEU A 4 -0.21 9.00 13.65
C LEU A 4 0.41 10.23 12.97
N ASP A 5 0.53 11.34 13.70
CA ASP A 5 1.20 12.55 13.20
C ASP A 5 2.68 12.29 12.90
N GLN A 6 3.36 11.53 13.79
CA GLN A 6 4.77 11.16 13.59
C GLN A 6 4.95 10.26 12.35
N LEU A 7 4.06 9.31 12.16
CA LEU A 7 4.06 8.41 11.00
C LEU A 7 3.81 9.18 9.71
N ALA A 8 2.84 10.10 9.71
CA ALA A 8 2.53 10.94 8.56
C ALA A 8 3.70 11.87 8.20
N GLU A 9 4.31 12.50 9.20
CA GLU A 9 5.46 13.38 8.98
C GLU A 9 6.66 12.62 8.41
N TYR A 10 6.96 11.47 8.97
CA TYR A 10 8.01 10.61 8.43
C TYR A 10 7.71 10.15 6.99
N SER A 11 6.46 9.86 6.68
CA SER A 11 6.05 9.53 5.31
C SER A 11 6.28 10.70 4.35
N ARG A 12 5.97 11.95 4.76
CA ARG A 12 6.25 13.15 3.96
C ARG A 12 7.75 13.31 3.68
N LEU A 13 8.58 13.08 4.70
CA LEU A 13 10.05 13.15 4.52
C LEU A 13 10.54 12.10 3.53
N ARG A 14 10.06 10.85 3.61
CA ARG A 14 10.40 9.80 2.64
C ARG A 14 10.01 10.20 1.22
N VAL A 15 8.79 10.67 1.03
CA VAL A 15 8.32 11.12 -0.29
C VAL A 15 9.17 12.26 -0.84
N ALA A 16 9.56 13.21 0.02
CA ALA A 16 10.43 14.31 -0.41
C ALA A 16 11.80 13.80 -0.88
N GLU A 17 12.38 12.82 -0.20
CA GLU A 17 13.65 12.20 -0.63
C GLU A 17 13.48 11.35 -1.90
N ASP A 18 12.38 10.62 -2.03
CA ASP A 18 12.12 9.81 -3.23
C ASP A 18 11.90 10.68 -4.47
N LYS A 19 11.21 11.82 -4.33
CA LYS A 19 11.01 12.81 -5.41
C LYS A 19 12.33 13.44 -5.91
N LYS A 20 13.40 13.43 -5.11
CA LYS A 20 14.74 13.86 -5.56
C LYS A 20 15.40 12.84 -6.48
N LYS A 21 15.08 11.55 -6.32
CA LYS A 21 15.64 10.46 -7.12
C LYS A 21 14.84 10.25 -8.42
N ILE A 22 13.52 10.25 -8.31
CA ILE A 22 12.56 10.10 -9.41
C ILE A 22 11.50 11.17 -9.21
N SER A 23 11.39 12.09 -10.14
CA SER A 23 10.38 13.15 -10.07
C SER A 23 8.95 12.60 -10.11
N LEU A 24 7.98 13.38 -9.66
CA LEU A 24 6.56 13.00 -9.74
C LEU A 24 6.14 12.68 -11.18
N GLU A 25 6.60 13.48 -12.14
CA GLU A 25 6.26 13.29 -13.56
C GLU A 25 6.84 11.97 -14.10
N GLU A 26 8.10 11.67 -13.78
CA GLU A 26 8.72 10.40 -14.14
C GLU A 26 8.02 9.22 -13.50
N MET A 27 7.67 9.32 -12.20
CA MET A 27 6.94 8.27 -11.49
C MET A 27 5.55 8.02 -12.10
N LYS A 28 4.84 9.08 -12.51
CA LYS A 28 3.58 8.97 -13.25
C LYS A 28 3.77 8.22 -14.57
N ASN A 29 4.77 8.59 -15.33
CA ASN A 29 5.07 7.95 -16.63
C ASN A 29 5.41 6.47 -16.46
N ILE A 30 6.24 6.12 -15.48
CA ILE A 30 6.56 4.72 -15.15
C ILE A 30 5.29 3.97 -14.75
N ALA A 31 4.46 4.55 -13.88
CA ALA A 31 3.23 3.92 -13.43
C ALA A 31 2.21 3.69 -14.56
N ILE A 32 2.09 4.62 -15.52
CA ILE A 32 1.23 4.47 -16.69
C ILE A 32 1.71 3.31 -17.58
N GLN A 33 3.01 3.17 -17.75
CA GLN A 33 3.62 2.09 -18.54
C GLN A 33 3.62 0.74 -17.83
N THR A 34 3.53 0.74 -16.49
CA THR A 34 3.50 -0.49 -15.70
C THR A 34 2.18 -1.22 -15.91
N LYS A 35 2.25 -2.42 -16.49
CA LYS A 35 1.12 -3.34 -16.63
C LYS A 35 1.27 -4.48 -15.63
N ASN A 36 0.18 -4.85 -15.00
CA ASN A 36 0.12 -6.08 -14.23
C ASN A 36 -0.61 -7.13 -15.07
N GLU A 37 0.16 -7.99 -15.73
CA GLU A 37 -0.39 -9.02 -16.62
C GLU A 37 -1.15 -10.13 -15.88
N LYS A 38 -0.93 -10.25 -14.57
CA LYS A 38 -1.57 -11.28 -13.74
C LYS A 38 -2.94 -10.85 -13.21
N LEU A 39 -3.20 -9.56 -13.12
CA LEU A 39 -4.41 -9.03 -12.51
C LEU A 39 -5.21 -8.19 -13.50
N CYS A 40 -6.52 -8.39 -13.50
CA CYS A 40 -7.43 -7.50 -14.22
C CYS A 40 -7.56 -6.14 -13.50
N ASP A 41 -8.08 -5.13 -14.22
CA ASP A 41 -8.38 -3.83 -13.62
C ASP A 41 -9.33 -3.99 -12.44
N PHE A 42 -9.07 -3.23 -11.38
CA PHE A 42 -9.83 -3.26 -10.12
C PHE A 42 -9.88 -4.65 -9.45
N ALA A 43 -8.83 -5.48 -9.62
CA ALA A 43 -8.79 -6.83 -9.07
C ALA A 43 -9.06 -6.86 -7.56
N PHE A 44 -8.51 -5.94 -6.77
CA PHE A 44 -8.72 -5.87 -5.33
C PHE A 44 -10.20 -5.61 -4.99
N GLU A 45 -10.85 -4.66 -5.67
CA GLU A 45 -12.27 -4.38 -5.48
C GLU A 45 -13.15 -5.57 -5.89
N LYS A 46 -12.83 -6.22 -7.01
CA LYS A 46 -13.61 -7.36 -7.52
C LYS A 46 -13.62 -8.54 -6.56
N VAL A 47 -12.48 -8.89 -5.97
CA VAL A 47 -12.42 -10.02 -5.02
C VAL A 47 -13.16 -9.71 -3.72
N LEU A 48 -13.24 -8.44 -3.31
CA LEU A 48 -13.98 -8.03 -2.13
C LEU A 48 -15.49 -7.93 -2.36
N LYS A 49 -15.94 -7.85 -3.62
CA LYS A 49 -17.38 -7.81 -3.99
C LYS A 49 -17.98 -9.19 -4.18
N LYS A 50 -17.24 -10.27 -4.02
CA LYS A 50 -17.79 -11.63 -4.09
C LYS A 50 -18.79 -11.88 -2.97
N ASP A 51 -19.70 -12.82 -3.17
CA ASP A 51 -20.61 -13.29 -2.12
C ASP A 51 -19.83 -13.99 -1.00
N GLY A 52 -20.26 -13.75 0.25
CA GLY A 52 -19.64 -14.34 1.45
C GLY A 52 -18.51 -13.49 2.05
N LEU A 53 -17.61 -14.15 2.78
CA LEU A 53 -16.48 -13.50 3.44
C LEU A 53 -15.27 -13.43 2.50
N SER A 54 -14.56 -12.30 2.55
CA SER A 54 -13.27 -12.13 1.92
C SER A 54 -12.18 -11.96 2.97
N PHE A 55 -11.06 -12.64 2.79
CA PHE A 55 -9.94 -12.62 3.72
C PHE A 55 -8.78 -11.80 3.15
N ILE A 56 -8.37 -10.76 3.90
CA ILE A 56 -7.16 -9.99 3.63
C ILE A 56 -6.14 -10.41 4.69
N CYS A 57 -5.11 -11.13 4.29
CA CYS A 57 -4.04 -11.57 5.18
C CYS A 57 -2.86 -10.59 5.15
N GLU A 58 -2.28 -10.27 6.31
CA GLU A 58 -1.27 -9.21 6.42
C GLU A 58 0.13 -9.76 6.65
N CYS A 59 1.07 -9.38 5.79
CA CYS A 59 2.51 -9.59 5.96
C CYS A 59 3.10 -8.42 6.73
N LYS A 60 3.44 -8.65 8.00
CA LYS A 60 3.93 -7.62 8.93
C LYS A 60 5.05 -8.12 9.82
N LYS A 61 6.22 -7.48 9.73
CA LYS A 61 7.41 -7.85 10.52
C LYS A 61 7.40 -7.29 11.93
N ALA A 62 6.92 -6.06 12.11
CA ALA A 62 6.89 -5.35 13.39
C ALA A 62 5.70 -4.39 13.47
N SER A 63 5.41 -3.90 14.67
CA SER A 63 4.42 -2.81 14.86
C SER A 63 4.80 -1.94 16.07
N PRO A 64 4.33 -0.68 16.15
CA PRO A 64 4.59 0.21 17.29
C PRO A 64 4.16 -0.38 18.63
N SER A 65 3.06 -1.13 18.65
CA SER A 65 2.47 -1.67 19.89
C SER A 65 3.08 -3.00 20.35
N LYS A 66 3.60 -3.82 19.41
CA LYS A 66 4.11 -5.16 19.71
C LYS A 66 5.63 -5.30 19.51
N GLY A 67 6.29 -4.27 18.95
CA GLY A 67 7.68 -4.36 18.54
C GLY A 67 7.88 -5.37 17.43
N LEU A 68 8.98 -6.11 17.46
CA LEU A 68 9.31 -7.16 16.49
C LEU A 68 8.36 -8.35 16.68
N ILE A 69 7.63 -8.72 15.62
CA ILE A 69 6.65 -9.82 15.62
C ILE A 69 7.29 -11.08 15.04
N GLU A 70 7.98 -10.94 13.90
CA GLU A 70 8.58 -12.06 13.19
C GLU A 70 10.05 -11.74 12.87
N PRO A 71 11.00 -12.25 13.69
CA PRO A 71 12.43 -12.03 13.48
C PRO A 71 12.95 -12.59 12.16
N ASP A 72 12.54 -13.83 11.82
CA ASP A 72 12.85 -14.48 10.56
C ASP A 72 11.71 -14.28 9.56
N PHE A 73 11.58 -13.03 9.10
CA PHE A 73 10.46 -12.62 8.24
C PHE A 73 10.60 -13.19 6.82
N ARG A 74 10.24 -14.46 6.66
CA ARG A 74 10.18 -15.17 5.38
C ARG A 74 8.93 -14.79 4.58
N TYR A 75 8.82 -13.52 4.23
CA TYR A 75 7.62 -12.90 3.66
C TYR A 75 7.08 -13.59 2.40
N LEU A 76 7.94 -14.18 1.56
CA LEU A 76 7.48 -14.89 0.37
C LEU A 76 6.82 -16.23 0.70
N GLU A 77 7.35 -16.94 1.69
CA GLU A 77 6.75 -18.19 2.17
C GLU A 77 5.41 -17.88 2.84
N ILE A 78 5.38 -16.89 3.74
CA ILE A 78 4.15 -16.42 4.41
C ILE A 78 3.08 -16.03 3.38
N ALA A 79 3.45 -15.28 2.34
CA ALA A 79 2.50 -14.86 1.32
C ALA A 79 1.92 -16.05 0.54
N ARG A 80 2.74 -17.05 0.20
CA ARG A 80 2.30 -18.29 -0.46
C ARG A 80 1.39 -19.13 0.43
N GLU A 81 1.72 -19.22 1.72
CA GLU A 81 0.88 -19.93 2.70
C GLU A 81 -0.48 -19.27 2.83
N TYR A 82 -0.57 -17.94 2.87
CA TYR A 82 -1.82 -17.21 2.88
C TYR A 82 -2.65 -17.48 1.61
N GLU A 83 -2.03 -17.41 0.43
CA GLU A 83 -2.71 -17.73 -0.83
C GLU A 83 -3.22 -19.16 -0.86
N ASN A 84 -2.39 -20.13 -0.46
CA ASN A 84 -2.75 -21.56 -0.39
C ASN A 84 -3.87 -21.84 0.64
N ALA A 85 -3.93 -21.06 1.72
CA ALA A 85 -4.98 -21.13 2.73
C ALA A 85 -6.29 -20.48 2.29
N GLY A 86 -6.34 -19.86 1.11
CA GLY A 86 -7.55 -19.25 0.55
C GLY A 86 -7.72 -17.76 0.88
N ALA A 87 -6.65 -17.05 1.18
CA ALA A 87 -6.71 -15.58 1.26
C ALA A 87 -7.11 -15.00 -0.10
N ASP A 88 -7.94 -13.97 -0.09
CA ASP A 88 -8.41 -13.27 -1.28
C ASP A 88 -7.47 -12.13 -1.68
N CYS A 89 -6.80 -11.54 -0.69
CA CYS A 89 -5.87 -10.43 -0.86
C CYS A 89 -4.74 -10.53 0.16
N ILE A 90 -3.61 -9.90 -0.14
CA ILE A 90 -2.50 -9.74 0.81
C ILE A 90 -2.27 -8.25 1.09
N SER A 91 -2.22 -7.90 2.39
CA SER A 91 -1.80 -6.59 2.87
C SER A 91 -0.31 -6.63 3.18
N VAL A 92 0.48 -5.75 2.57
CA VAL A 92 1.93 -5.73 2.74
C VAL A 92 2.38 -4.41 3.36
N LEU A 93 2.95 -4.49 4.58
CA LEU A 93 3.54 -3.34 5.27
C LEU A 93 4.81 -2.88 4.55
N THR A 94 4.84 -1.61 4.12
CA THR A 94 6.02 -0.99 3.49
C THR A 94 6.61 0.14 4.33
N GLU A 95 5.99 0.51 5.46
CA GLU A 95 6.51 1.53 6.36
C GLU A 95 7.78 1.03 7.08
N PRO A 96 8.96 1.70 6.90
CA PRO A 96 10.24 1.10 7.29
C PRO A 96 10.65 1.35 8.74
N LYS A 97 10.17 2.39 9.40
CA LYS A 97 10.68 2.80 10.72
C LYS A 97 10.04 2.06 11.88
N TRP A 98 8.73 1.98 11.89
CA TRP A 98 7.97 1.36 12.99
C TRP A 98 7.46 -0.04 12.67
N PHE A 99 7.21 -0.31 11.40
CA PHE A 99 6.74 -1.62 10.95
C PHE A 99 7.84 -2.48 10.33
N LEU A 100 9.04 -1.93 10.15
CA LEU A 100 10.19 -2.59 9.52
C LEU A 100 9.82 -3.18 8.15
N GLY A 101 8.91 -2.50 7.44
CA GLY A 101 8.47 -2.84 6.09
C GLY A 101 9.45 -2.32 5.04
N LEU A 102 9.34 -2.86 3.83
CA LEU A 102 10.14 -2.43 2.68
C LEU A 102 9.28 -2.49 1.42
N ASP A 103 9.51 -1.56 0.51
CA ASP A 103 8.90 -1.58 -0.83
C ASP A 103 9.23 -2.87 -1.59
N GLU A 104 10.43 -3.43 -1.37
CA GLU A 104 10.85 -4.68 -1.98
C GLU A 104 9.97 -5.85 -1.55
N TYR A 105 9.50 -5.90 -0.29
CA TYR A 105 8.57 -6.94 0.15
C TYR A 105 7.30 -6.95 -0.70
N LEU A 106 6.69 -5.78 -0.91
CA LEU A 106 5.50 -5.65 -1.75
C LEU A 106 5.78 -6.08 -3.19
N LYS A 107 6.87 -5.61 -3.77
CA LYS A 107 7.27 -5.90 -5.15
C LYS A 107 7.49 -7.39 -5.40
N GLU A 108 8.16 -8.08 -4.49
CA GLU A 108 8.45 -9.50 -4.60
C GLU A 108 7.21 -10.35 -4.30
N ILE A 109 6.41 -10.00 -3.28
CA ILE A 109 5.14 -10.67 -2.99
C ILE A 109 4.20 -10.57 -4.19
N ALA A 110 3.97 -9.37 -4.74
CA ALA A 110 3.10 -9.16 -5.88
C ALA A 110 3.52 -9.95 -7.14
N LYS A 111 4.83 -10.23 -7.30
CA LYS A 111 5.33 -11.11 -8.36
C LYS A 111 5.11 -12.59 -8.05
N THR A 112 5.07 -12.97 -6.78
CA THR A 112 5.06 -14.36 -6.32
C THR A 112 3.67 -14.95 -6.29
N VAL A 113 2.69 -14.19 -5.79
CA VAL A 113 1.29 -14.62 -5.66
C VAL A 113 0.45 -14.22 -6.87
N SER A 114 -0.72 -14.86 -7.04
CA SER A 114 -1.71 -14.53 -8.07
C SER A 114 -2.83 -13.63 -7.56
N ILE A 115 -3.01 -13.53 -6.23
CA ILE A 115 -4.04 -12.71 -5.60
C ILE A 115 -3.58 -11.24 -5.45
N PRO A 116 -4.51 -10.26 -5.45
CA PRO A 116 -4.16 -8.86 -5.42
C PRO A 116 -3.55 -8.43 -4.07
N CYS A 117 -2.55 -7.55 -4.14
CA CYS A 117 -1.88 -6.98 -2.98
C CYS A 117 -2.30 -5.53 -2.74
N ILE A 118 -2.47 -5.13 -1.48
CA ILE A 118 -2.62 -3.74 -1.06
C ILE A 118 -1.32 -3.23 -0.43
N ARG A 119 -0.86 -2.06 -0.83
CA ARG A 119 0.21 -1.36 -0.12
C ARG A 119 -0.31 -0.81 1.21
N LYS A 120 0.22 -1.32 2.31
CA LYS A 120 -0.08 -0.86 3.66
C LYS A 120 1.00 0.11 4.12
N ASP A 121 0.72 1.39 3.96
CA ASP A 121 1.62 2.49 4.33
C ASP A 121 0.79 3.72 4.71
N PHE A 122 1.44 4.78 5.17
CA PHE A 122 0.83 6.09 5.44
C PHE A 122 0.90 6.93 4.17
N THR A 123 -0.15 6.84 3.35
CA THR A 123 -0.25 7.57 2.08
C THR A 123 -0.61 9.02 2.36
N VAL A 124 0.31 9.93 2.08
CA VAL A 124 0.20 11.38 2.34
C VAL A 124 0.39 12.23 1.07
N ASP A 125 0.74 11.59 -0.05
CA ASP A 125 1.05 12.27 -1.30
C ASP A 125 0.68 11.36 -2.49
N GLU A 126 0.24 11.95 -3.60
CA GLU A 126 -0.12 11.19 -4.81
C GLU A 126 1.06 10.39 -5.39
N TYR A 127 2.29 10.84 -5.14
CA TYR A 127 3.50 10.12 -5.52
C TYR A 127 3.48 8.66 -5.07
N GLN A 128 3.03 8.42 -3.84
CA GLN A 128 2.98 7.07 -3.26
C GLN A 128 1.95 6.17 -3.95
N ILE A 129 0.90 6.74 -4.55
CA ILE A 129 -0.10 5.99 -5.33
C ILE A 129 0.54 5.47 -6.63
N TYR A 130 1.26 6.32 -7.34
CA TYR A 130 1.97 5.91 -8.55
C TYR A 130 3.09 4.92 -8.23
N GLN A 131 3.86 5.19 -7.16
CA GLN A 131 4.89 4.28 -6.68
C GLN A 131 4.31 2.90 -6.33
N ALA A 132 3.18 2.84 -5.61
CA ALA A 132 2.51 1.57 -5.29
C ALA A 132 2.17 0.75 -6.53
N LYS A 133 1.68 1.40 -7.59
CA LYS A 133 1.40 0.73 -8.87
C LYS A 133 2.67 0.15 -9.48
N THR A 134 3.79 0.86 -9.45
CA THR A 134 5.08 0.35 -9.99
C THR A 134 5.62 -0.84 -9.20
N LEU A 135 5.24 -0.95 -7.92
CA LEU A 135 5.57 -2.09 -7.06
C LEU A 135 4.63 -3.30 -7.25
N GLY A 136 3.58 -3.15 -8.05
CA GLY A 136 2.61 -4.21 -8.32
C GLY A 136 1.41 -4.24 -7.37
N ALA A 137 1.20 -3.21 -6.54
CA ALA A 137 0.00 -3.11 -5.72
C ALA A 137 -1.24 -2.89 -6.59
N ALA A 138 -2.33 -3.57 -6.23
CA ALA A 138 -3.66 -3.39 -6.82
C ALA A 138 -4.51 -2.35 -6.07
N ALA A 139 -4.10 -1.97 -4.87
CA ALA A 139 -4.74 -0.96 -4.03
C ALA A 139 -3.74 -0.30 -3.07
N VAL A 140 -4.11 0.85 -2.52
CA VAL A 140 -3.39 1.55 -1.45
C VAL A 140 -4.32 1.83 -0.28
N LEU A 141 -3.78 1.90 0.93
CA LEU A 141 -4.52 2.35 2.09
C LEU A 141 -4.55 3.88 2.11
N LEU A 142 -5.74 4.45 2.26
CA LEU A 142 -5.94 5.86 2.54
C LEU A 142 -6.50 6.02 3.95
N ILE A 143 -5.81 6.80 4.79
CA ILE A 143 -6.26 7.10 6.16
C ILE A 143 -6.96 8.45 6.12
N LEU A 144 -8.26 8.46 6.40
CA LEU A 144 -9.12 9.64 6.23
C LEU A 144 -8.58 10.91 6.93
N SER A 145 -8.05 10.76 8.13
CA SER A 145 -7.45 11.90 8.88
C SER A 145 -6.14 12.43 8.31
N LEU A 146 -5.51 11.71 7.38
CA LEU A 146 -4.28 12.12 6.70
C LEU A 146 -4.53 12.66 5.29
N ILE A 147 -5.71 12.43 4.75
CA ILE A 147 -6.08 12.90 3.43
C ILE A 147 -6.63 14.33 3.60
N HIS A 148 -5.79 15.32 3.31
CA HIS A 148 -6.26 16.67 3.05
C HIS A 148 -6.76 16.74 1.62
N ILE A 149 -7.91 16.10 1.36
CA ILE A 149 -8.67 16.39 0.17
C ILE A 149 -9.22 17.78 0.41
N SER A 150 -8.74 18.77 -0.34
CA SER A 150 -9.52 19.97 -0.53
C SER A 150 -10.89 19.49 -1.03
N GLU A 151 -11.89 19.57 -0.16
CA GLU A 151 -13.27 19.33 -0.60
C GLU A 151 -13.49 20.20 -1.84
N PRO A 152 -14.06 19.66 -2.93
CA PRO A 152 -14.53 20.52 -3.98
C PRO A 152 -15.48 21.50 -3.29
N THR A 153 -15.14 22.77 -3.31
CA THR A 153 -15.93 23.85 -2.75
C THR A 153 -17.36 23.62 -3.25
N ARG A 154 -18.23 23.16 -2.34
CA ARG A 154 -19.65 23.04 -2.62
C ARG A 154 -20.09 24.45 -3.01
N PRO A 155 -20.62 24.68 -4.20
CA PRO A 155 -21.15 26.00 -4.53
C PRO A 155 -22.15 26.38 -3.43
N GLU A 156 -21.93 27.52 -2.78
CA GLU A 156 -22.91 28.05 -1.85
C GLU A 156 -24.25 28.14 -2.58
N PRO A 157 -25.38 27.71 -1.99
CA PRO A 157 -26.66 27.88 -2.62
C PRO A 157 -26.88 29.37 -2.81
N ILE A 158 -27.05 29.78 -4.05
CA ILE A 158 -27.44 31.14 -4.41
C ILE A 158 -28.82 31.38 -3.79
N SER A 159 -28.86 32.24 -2.78
CA SER A 159 -30.08 32.74 -2.17
C SER A 159 -30.81 33.72 -3.10
#